data_5e35be845c4344ba495aa5959b04d2ae
#
_entry.id   5e35be845c4344ba495aa5959b04d2ae
#
_cell.length_a   1.000
_cell.length_b   1.000
_cell.length_c   1.000
_cell.angle_alpha   90.00
_cell.angle_beta   90.00
_cell.angle_gamma   90.00
#
_symmetry.space_group_name_H-M   'P 1'
#
loop_
_entity.id
_entity.type
_entity.pdbx_description
1 polymer ?
#
loop_
_entity_poly.entity_id
_entity_poly.type
_entity_poly.pdbx_seq_one_letter_code
_entity_poly.pdbx_strand_id
1 'polypeptide(L)'
;MSTDDDLSRAARVQRVHGEQLEFVDTYAEQVRRWRAEGPSATQRRELDRLEQQNRRLRQVTTEVLALAAELRKGTIDRIMAMSDLELGMQALLGTLPPRP
;
A
#
# COMPACT_ATOMS: atom_id res chain seq x y z
N MET A 1 -2.95 19.87 5.17
CA MET A 1 -1.99 18.77 5.41
C MET A 1 -0.77 18.97 4.55
N SER A 2 0.40 18.73 5.10
CA SER A 2 1.63 18.84 4.32
C SER A 2 1.79 17.63 3.41
N THR A 3 2.50 17.81 2.31
CA THR A 3 2.82 16.75 1.35
C THR A 3 3.67 15.64 2.00
N ASP A 4 4.56 16.01 2.93
CA ASP A 4 5.37 15.07 3.68
C ASP A 4 4.51 14.16 4.57
N ASP A 5 3.45 14.69 5.18
CA ASP A 5 2.51 13.90 5.98
C ASP A 5 1.76 12.89 5.12
N ASP A 6 1.37 13.26 3.90
CA ASP A 6 0.68 12.37 2.98
C ASP A 6 1.59 11.22 2.53
N LEU A 7 2.85 11.50 2.22
CA LEU A 7 3.85 10.47 1.88
C LEU A 7 4.13 9.55 3.06
N SER A 8 4.25 10.09 4.26
CA SER A 8 4.49 9.31 5.48
C SER A 8 3.31 8.38 5.78
N ARG A 9 2.08 8.83 5.59
CA ARG A 9 0.88 8.01 5.77
C ARG A 9 0.82 6.88 4.76
N ALA A 10 1.06 7.18 3.48
CA ALA A 10 1.07 6.17 2.42
C ALA A 10 2.14 5.12 2.68
N ALA A 11 3.34 5.52 3.08
CA ALA A 11 4.43 4.61 3.42
C ALA A 11 4.09 3.72 4.62
N ARG A 12 3.44 4.29 5.64
CA ARG A 12 2.99 3.54 6.82
C ARG A 12 1.94 2.50 6.46
N VAL A 13 0.95 2.88 5.66
CA VAL A 13 -0.09 1.97 5.17
C VAL A 13 0.54 0.82 4.39
N GLN A 14 1.46 1.12 3.48
CA GLN A 14 2.16 0.09 2.70
C GLN A 14 2.94 -0.87 3.59
N ARG A 15 3.63 -0.38 4.61
CA ARG A 15 4.41 -1.21 5.52
C ARG A 15 3.50 -2.11 6.36
N VAL A 16 2.48 -1.56 7.00
CA VAL A 16 1.58 -2.30 7.88
C VAL A 16 0.82 -3.37 7.11
N HIS A 17 0.27 -3.04 5.95
CA HIS A 17 -0.48 -4.00 5.14
C HIS A 17 0.42 -4.98 4.40
N GLY A 18 1.67 -4.61 4.11
CA GLY A 18 2.69 -5.53 3.61
C GLY A 18 3.01 -6.62 4.64
N GLU A 19 3.19 -6.26 5.91
CA GLU A 19 3.35 -7.21 7.01
C GLU A 19 2.12 -8.09 7.18
N GLN A 20 0.93 -7.55 6.99
CA GLN A 20 -0.32 -8.29 7.04
C GLN A 20 -0.42 -9.33 5.93
N LEU A 21 0.05 -9.03 4.72
CA LEU A 21 0.11 -10.01 3.62
C LEU A 21 1.06 -11.17 3.94
N GLU A 22 2.20 -10.90 4.55
CA GLU A 22 3.11 -11.95 5.00
C GLU A 22 2.43 -12.87 6.02
N PHE A 23 1.65 -12.30 6.93
CA PHE A 23 0.88 -13.05 7.90
C PHE A 23 -0.17 -13.93 7.23
N VAL A 24 -0.86 -13.40 6.22
CA VAL A 24 -1.85 -14.14 5.41
C VAL A 24 -1.20 -15.34 4.72
N ASP A 25 -0.01 -15.17 4.16
CA ASP A 25 0.74 -16.26 3.50
C ASP A 25 1.14 -17.35 4.49
N THR A 26 1.61 -16.98 5.67
CA THR A 26 1.95 -17.92 6.75
C THR A 26 0.72 -18.72 7.19
N TYR A 27 -0.42 -18.06 7.29
CA TYR A 27 -1.69 -18.69 7.66
C TYR A 27 -2.15 -19.68 6.60
N ALA A 28 -2.04 -19.34 5.32
CA ALA A 28 -2.39 -20.22 4.21
C ALA A 28 -1.53 -21.48 4.20
N GLU A 29 -0.24 -21.36 4.51
CA GLU A 29 0.68 -22.50 4.66
C GLU A 29 0.23 -23.43 5.80
N GLN A 30 -0.15 -22.84 6.92
CA GLN A 30 -0.60 -23.60 8.08
C GLN A 30 -1.90 -24.33 7.82
N VAL A 31 -2.84 -23.72 7.11
CA VAL A 31 -4.09 -24.36 6.70
C VAL A 31 -3.80 -25.57 5.79
N ARG A 32 -2.86 -25.46 4.86
CA ARG A 32 -2.44 -26.57 4.01
C ARG A 32 -1.90 -27.75 4.84
N ARG A 33 -1.09 -27.47 5.86
CA ARG A 33 -0.55 -28.49 6.77
C ARG A 33 -1.65 -29.20 7.55
N TRP A 34 -2.60 -28.44 8.09
CA TRP A 34 -3.73 -29.01 8.81
C TRP A 34 -4.61 -29.89 7.92
N ARG A 35 -4.83 -29.51 6.66
CA ARG A 35 -5.55 -30.35 5.70
C ARG A 35 -4.85 -31.69 5.43
N ALA A 36 -3.52 -31.71 5.45
CA ALA A 36 -2.71 -32.90 5.26
C ALA A 36 -2.75 -33.86 6.45
N GLU A 37 -3.15 -33.38 7.64
CA GLU A 37 -3.22 -34.18 8.87
C GLU A 37 -4.47 -35.06 9.00
N GLY A 38 -5.32 -35.15 7.96
CA GLY A 38 -6.54 -35.96 7.98
C GLY A 38 -7.63 -35.41 8.90
N PRO A 39 -8.08 -34.17 8.67
CA PRO A 39 -9.08 -33.55 9.55
C PRO A 39 -10.44 -34.25 9.46
N SER A 40 -11.23 -34.19 10.54
CA SER A 40 -12.62 -34.61 10.56
C SER A 40 -13.47 -33.74 9.64
N ALA A 41 -14.72 -34.17 9.36
CA ALA A 41 -15.66 -33.36 8.57
C ALA A 41 -15.91 -31.98 9.16
N THR A 42 -16.03 -31.89 10.48
CA THR A 42 -16.20 -30.61 11.19
C THR A 42 -14.97 -29.74 11.06
N GLN A 43 -13.79 -30.33 11.23
CA GLN A 43 -12.52 -29.61 11.07
C GLN A 43 -12.31 -29.12 9.63
N ARG A 44 -12.71 -29.91 8.64
CA ARG A 44 -12.65 -29.47 7.21
C ARG A 44 -13.52 -28.26 6.94
N ARG A 45 -14.71 -28.20 7.52
CA ARG A 45 -15.60 -27.03 7.39
C ARG A 45 -14.97 -25.79 8.04
N GLU A 46 -14.36 -25.96 9.19
CA GLU A 46 -13.62 -24.90 9.86
C GLU A 46 -12.45 -24.40 9.00
N LEU A 47 -11.68 -25.32 8.42
CA LEU A 47 -10.57 -24.99 7.53
C LEU A 47 -11.05 -24.28 6.26
N ASP A 48 -12.15 -24.71 5.68
CA ASP A 48 -12.77 -24.05 4.52
C ASP A 48 -13.15 -22.61 4.84
N ARG A 49 -13.73 -22.40 6.01
CA ARG A 49 -14.12 -21.07 6.49
C ARG A 49 -12.90 -20.18 6.71
N LEU A 50 -11.86 -20.70 7.34
CA LEU A 50 -10.61 -19.97 7.56
C LEU A 50 -9.94 -19.60 6.25
N GLU A 51 -9.90 -20.53 5.30
CA GLU A 51 -9.32 -20.31 3.98
C GLU A 51 -10.08 -19.22 3.21
N GLN A 52 -11.41 -19.23 3.28
CA GLN A 52 -12.24 -18.21 2.64
C GLN A 52 -12.03 -16.83 3.27
N GLN A 53 -11.97 -16.76 4.60
CA GLN A 53 -11.67 -15.52 5.31
C GLN A 53 -10.28 -15.00 4.95
N ASN A 54 -9.31 -15.89 4.85
CA ASN A 54 -7.94 -15.55 4.50
C ASN A 54 -7.83 -15.00 3.06
N ARG A 55 -8.54 -15.58 2.10
CA ARG A 55 -8.61 -15.07 0.73
C ARG A 55 -9.21 -13.66 0.69
N ARG A 56 -10.28 -13.45 1.45
CA ARG A 56 -10.93 -12.14 1.54
C ARG A 56 -9.99 -11.10 2.14
N LEU A 57 -9.29 -11.45 3.21
CA LEU A 57 -8.31 -10.58 3.83
C LEU A 57 -7.18 -10.23 2.87
N ARG A 58 -6.67 -11.21 2.12
CA ARG A 58 -5.67 -10.99 1.08
C ARG A 58 -6.16 -10.01 0.02
N GLN A 59 -7.38 -10.20 -0.47
CA GLN A 59 -7.99 -9.35 -1.48
C GLN A 59 -8.11 -7.90 -0.99
N VAL A 60 -8.68 -7.70 0.18
CA VAL A 60 -8.85 -6.37 0.78
C VAL A 60 -7.51 -5.70 1.02
N THR A 61 -6.55 -6.44 1.57
CA THR A 61 -5.21 -5.91 1.84
C THR A 61 -4.49 -5.52 0.55
N THR A 62 -4.61 -6.32 -0.49
CA THR A 62 -4.04 -6.03 -1.81
C THR A 62 -4.66 -4.77 -2.42
N GLU A 63 -5.97 -4.60 -2.30
CA GLU A 63 -6.68 -3.41 -2.76
C GLU A 63 -6.24 -2.14 -2.00
N VAL A 64 -6.09 -2.25 -0.68
CA VAL A 64 -5.60 -1.14 0.15
C VAL A 64 -4.17 -0.76 -0.24
N LEU A 65 -3.30 -1.74 -0.46
CA LEU A 65 -1.93 -1.48 -0.90
C LEU A 65 -1.86 -0.82 -2.27
N ALA A 66 -2.70 -1.26 -3.20
CA ALA A 66 -2.79 -0.65 -4.53
C ALA A 66 -3.26 0.81 -4.44
N LEU A 67 -4.26 1.07 -3.62
CA LEU A 67 -4.76 2.43 -3.39
C LEU A 67 -3.69 3.33 -2.75
N ALA A 68 -2.98 2.82 -1.75
CA ALA A 68 -1.89 3.56 -1.12
C ALA A 68 -0.76 3.87 -2.10
N ALA A 69 -0.43 2.93 -3.00
CA ALA A 69 0.57 3.14 -4.04
C ALA A 69 0.13 4.22 -5.03
N GLU A 70 -1.14 4.22 -5.43
CA GLU A 70 -1.70 5.25 -6.32
C GLU A 70 -1.69 6.64 -5.67
N LEU A 71 -2.08 6.72 -4.41
CA LEU A 71 -2.06 7.98 -3.65
C LEU A 71 -0.63 8.51 -3.51
N ARG A 72 0.33 7.65 -3.23
CA ARG A 72 1.74 8.02 -3.15
C ARG A 72 2.25 8.53 -4.49
N LYS A 73 1.92 7.84 -5.58
CA LYS A 73 2.30 8.26 -6.93
C LYS A 73 1.69 9.61 -7.27
N GLY A 74 0.41 9.81 -7.01
CA GLY A 74 -0.27 11.08 -7.26
C GLY A 74 0.34 12.24 -6.46
N THR A 75 0.76 11.99 -5.23
CA THR A 75 1.44 12.98 -4.38
C THR A 75 2.82 13.32 -4.93
N ILE A 76 3.59 12.32 -5.37
CA ILE A 76 4.92 12.53 -6.00
C ILE A 76 4.77 13.30 -7.30
N ASP A 77 3.81 12.93 -8.15
CA ASP A 77 3.55 13.62 -9.43
C ASP A 77 3.19 15.08 -9.19
N ARG A 78 2.42 15.40 -8.16
CA ARG A 78 2.11 16.79 -7.77
C ARG A 78 3.34 17.55 -7.31
N ILE A 79 4.20 16.93 -6.53
CA ILE A 79 5.46 17.55 -6.08
C ILE A 79 6.33 17.87 -7.28
N MET A 80 6.49 16.94 -8.20
CA MET A 80 7.29 17.14 -9.40
C MET A 80 6.71 18.22 -10.31
N ALA A 81 5.40 18.27 -10.48
CA ALA A 81 4.72 19.32 -11.23
C ALA A 81 4.91 20.70 -10.60
N MET A 82 4.84 20.78 -9.27
CA MET A 82 5.11 22.03 -8.53
C MET A 82 6.57 22.45 -8.67
N SER A 83 7.50 21.52 -8.60
CA SER A 83 8.94 21.78 -8.79
C SER A 83 9.23 22.31 -10.19
N ASP A 84 8.61 21.74 -11.22
CA ASP A 84 8.74 22.20 -12.60
C ASP A 84 8.17 23.61 -12.78
N LEU A 85 7.01 23.89 -12.17
CA LEU A 85 6.42 25.22 -12.18
C LEU A 85 7.33 26.24 -11.48
N GLU A 86 7.87 25.87 -10.33
CA GLU A 86 8.77 26.70 -9.54
C GLU A 86 10.06 27.01 -10.33
N LEU A 87 10.64 26.02 -10.98
CA LEU A 87 11.79 26.18 -11.87
C LEU A 87 11.46 27.11 -13.05
N GLY A 88 10.29 26.96 -13.63
CA GLY A 88 9.81 27.84 -14.70
C GLY A 88 9.67 29.28 -14.22
N MET A 89 9.14 29.49 -13.01
CA MET A 89 9.03 30.82 -12.42
C MET A 89 10.39 31.43 -12.10
N GLN A 90 11.32 30.65 -11.58
CA GLN A 90 12.70 31.09 -11.35
C GLN A 90 13.41 31.49 -12.64
N ALA A 91 13.21 30.72 -13.71
CA ALA A 91 13.76 31.06 -15.03
C ALA A 91 13.20 32.38 -15.52
N LEU A 92 11.92 32.65 -15.36
CA LEU A 92 11.28 33.92 -15.70
C LEU A 92 11.83 35.08 -14.87
N LEU A 93 11.98 34.84 -13.57
CA LEU A 93 12.54 35.85 -12.66
C LEU A 93 14.02 36.13 -12.95
N GLY A 94 14.76 35.13 -13.40
CA GLY A 94 16.16 35.26 -13.79
C GLY A 94 16.39 36.09 -15.06
N THR A 95 15.34 36.33 -15.86
CA THR A 95 15.38 37.23 -17.01
C THR A 95 15.11 38.69 -16.66
N LEU A 96 14.67 38.95 -15.44
CA LEU A 96 14.43 40.31 -14.98
C LEU A 96 15.74 40.99 -14.55
N PRO A 97 15.85 42.32 -14.72
CA PRO A 97 17.02 43.02 -14.23
C PRO A 97 17.17 42.87 -12.73
N PRO A 98 18.41 42.78 -12.19
CA PRO A 98 18.60 42.60 -10.78
C PRO A 98 18.00 43.78 -10.00
N ARG A 99 17.41 43.50 -8.86
CA ARG A 99 16.88 44.56 -7.98
C ARG A 99 18.02 45.33 -7.37
N PRO A 100 17.88 46.65 -7.29
CA PRO A 100 18.89 47.46 -6.61
C PRO A 100 19.00 47.11 -5.13
#